data_4c281112e11d2c83579cfc875f8f9d69
#
_entry.id   4c281112e11d2c83579cfc875f8f9d69
#
_cell.length_a   1.000
_cell.length_b   1.000
_cell.length_c   1.000
_cell.angle_alpha   90.00
_cell.angle_beta   90.00
_cell.angle_gamma   90.00
#
_symmetry.space_group_name_H-M   'P 1'
#
loop_
_entity.id
_entity.type
_entity.pdbx_description
1 polymer ?
#
loop_
_entity_poly.entity_id
_entity_poly.type
_entity_poly.pdbx_seq_one_letter_code
_entity_poly.pdbx_strand_id
1 'polypeptide(L)'
;MSHFSTIKTKITDRDALIEALERLGERVNVPWKGTSVVEFVITNPSHAEEHPTVEVEVSIGVDVGFILNEKTGAYELIADRQTWDRDVPIERFMEKLTQQYARMLIHREVEEKGFQIEEEWEMDNNSIELTVSRWT
;
A
#
# COMPACT_ATOMS: atom_id res chain seq x y z
N MET A 1 -15.11 0.38 21.20
CA MET A 1 -13.70 0.00 21.15
C MET A 1 -13.15 0.13 19.76
N SER A 2 -11.98 0.70 19.64
CA SER A 2 -11.30 0.70 18.36
C SER A 2 -10.68 -0.66 18.11
N HIS A 3 -10.83 -1.15 16.89
CA HIS A 3 -10.28 -2.43 16.47
C HIS A 3 -9.22 -2.21 15.42
N PHE A 4 -8.16 -1.48 15.81
CA PHE A 4 -7.05 -1.25 14.92
C PHE A 4 -6.26 -2.52 14.73
N SER A 5 -6.06 -2.86 13.49
CA SER A 5 -5.22 -3.98 13.11
C SER A 5 -3.99 -3.45 12.40
N THR A 6 -2.86 -3.99 12.75
CA THR A 6 -1.61 -3.74 12.06
C THR A 6 -1.26 -5.00 11.27
N ILE A 7 -1.11 -4.85 9.99
CA ILE A 7 -0.75 -5.97 9.11
C ILE A 7 0.64 -5.74 8.56
N LYS A 8 1.54 -6.66 8.85
CA LYS A 8 2.91 -6.60 8.38
C LYS A 8 2.96 -6.96 6.89
N THR A 9 3.81 -6.28 6.14
CA THR A 9 4.01 -6.54 4.74
C THR A 9 5.48 -6.75 4.42
N LYS A 10 5.76 -7.14 3.20
CA LYS A 10 7.13 -7.20 2.66
C LYS A 10 7.41 -6.02 1.73
N ILE A 11 6.56 -5.03 1.76
CA ILE A 11 6.66 -3.85 0.91
C ILE A 11 7.69 -2.91 1.49
N THR A 12 8.74 -2.61 0.75
CA THR A 12 9.84 -1.76 1.22
C THR A 12 10.03 -0.51 0.38
N ASP A 13 9.46 -0.46 -0.82
CA ASP A 13 9.63 0.66 -1.74
C ASP A 13 8.39 1.55 -1.71
N ARG A 14 8.57 2.77 -1.24
CA ARG A 14 7.48 3.73 -1.10
C ARG A 14 6.83 4.10 -2.43
N ASP A 15 7.63 4.38 -3.44
CA ASP A 15 7.11 4.82 -4.73
C ASP A 15 6.30 3.71 -5.42
N ALA A 16 6.79 2.49 -5.33
CA ALA A 16 6.06 1.33 -5.87
C ALA A 16 4.77 1.06 -5.08
N LEU A 17 4.79 1.28 -3.76
CA LEU A 17 3.59 1.17 -2.94
C LEU A 17 2.53 2.19 -3.37
N ILE A 18 2.93 3.44 -3.52
CA ILE A 18 2.03 4.52 -3.92
C ILE A 18 1.42 4.22 -5.29
N GLU A 19 2.25 3.83 -6.24
CA GLU A 19 1.79 3.50 -7.59
C GLU A 19 0.83 2.32 -7.59
N ALA A 20 1.13 1.29 -6.80
CA ALA A 20 0.26 0.12 -6.67
C ALA A 20 -1.10 0.50 -6.09
N LEU A 21 -1.12 1.36 -5.06
CA LEU A 21 -2.37 1.84 -4.47
C LEU A 21 -3.19 2.65 -5.46
N GLU A 22 -2.55 3.52 -6.23
CA GLU A 22 -3.23 4.31 -7.25
C GLU A 22 -3.84 3.42 -8.33
N ARG A 23 -3.17 2.35 -8.70
CA ARG A 23 -3.70 1.38 -9.67
C ARG A 23 -4.89 0.59 -9.13
N LEU A 24 -5.01 0.46 -7.82
CA LEU A 24 -6.18 -0.13 -7.20
C LEU A 24 -7.36 0.85 -7.08
N GLY A 25 -7.16 2.09 -7.52
CA GLY A 25 -8.19 3.11 -7.45
C GLY A 25 -8.21 3.90 -6.16
N GLU A 26 -7.20 3.77 -5.33
CA GLU A 26 -7.14 4.48 -4.07
C GLU A 26 -6.64 5.91 -4.26
N ARG A 27 -7.17 6.83 -3.46
CA ARG A 27 -6.65 8.18 -3.38
C ARG A 27 -5.54 8.20 -2.34
N VAL A 28 -4.34 8.46 -2.80
CA VAL A 28 -3.16 8.39 -1.96
C VAL A 28 -2.74 9.78 -1.52
N ASN A 29 -2.61 9.96 -0.21
CA ASN A 29 -2.05 11.17 0.39
C ASN A 29 -0.71 10.85 0.99
N VAL A 30 0.29 11.62 0.62
CA VAL A 30 1.65 11.45 1.10
C VAL A 30 2.08 12.75 1.76
N PRO A 31 2.60 12.72 3.01
CA PRO A 31 3.08 13.94 3.63
C PRO A 31 4.23 14.52 2.84
N TRP A 32 4.19 15.83 2.68
CA TRP A 32 5.20 16.56 1.93
C TRP A 32 6.54 16.51 2.67
N LYS A 33 7.58 16.21 1.93
CA LYS A 33 8.94 16.14 2.49
C LYS A 33 9.34 17.51 3.03
N GLY A 34 9.61 17.59 4.33
CA GLY A 34 9.98 18.83 4.98
C GLY A 34 8.86 19.63 5.61
N THR A 35 7.62 19.19 5.46
CA THR A 35 6.48 19.79 6.15
C THR A 35 6.08 18.92 7.33
N SER A 36 5.22 19.49 8.19
CA SER A 36 4.70 18.79 9.34
C SER A 36 4.01 17.49 8.91
N VAL A 37 4.29 16.47 9.68
CA VAL A 37 3.76 15.13 9.47
C VAL A 37 2.23 15.16 9.45
N VAL A 38 1.63 14.49 8.47
CA VAL A 38 0.19 14.32 8.45
C VAL A 38 -0.16 13.35 9.56
N GLU A 39 -0.83 13.84 10.56
CA GLU A 39 -1.31 13.01 11.64
C GLU A 39 -2.52 12.22 11.16
N PHE A 40 -2.39 10.92 11.18
CA PHE A 40 -3.50 10.04 10.93
C PHE A 40 -4.25 9.86 12.25
N VAL A 41 -5.32 10.63 12.40
CA VAL A 41 -6.13 10.57 13.61
C VAL A 41 -7.13 9.46 13.45
N ILE A 42 -6.88 8.37 14.14
CA ILE A 42 -7.81 7.27 14.21
C ILE A 42 -8.77 7.55 15.35
N THR A 43 -9.96 8.04 15.03
CA THR A 43 -10.92 8.43 16.05
C THR A 43 -11.81 7.27 16.47
N ASN A 44 -11.77 6.96 17.75
CA ASN A 44 -12.74 6.09 18.36
C ASN A 44 -13.72 6.93 19.16
N PRO A 45 -14.98 7.06 18.74
CA PRO A 45 -15.95 7.91 19.42
C PRO A 45 -16.22 7.49 20.88
N SER A 46 -15.99 6.22 21.21
CA SER A 46 -16.20 5.69 22.56
C SER A 46 -15.09 6.08 23.52
N HIS A 47 -13.92 6.47 23.02
CA HIS A 47 -12.76 6.80 23.83
C HIS A 47 -12.07 8.04 23.30
N ALA A 48 -12.83 9.14 23.30
CA ALA A 48 -12.35 10.41 22.73
C ALA A 48 -11.03 10.92 23.31
N GLU A 49 -10.66 10.47 24.51
CA GLU A 49 -9.43 10.85 25.19
C GLU A 49 -8.24 9.96 24.86
N GLU A 50 -8.49 8.85 24.18
CA GLU A 50 -7.49 7.84 23.87
C GLU A 50 -7.22 7.71 22.37
N HIS A 51 -7.31 8.82 21.64
CA HIS A 51 -7.06 8.79 20.20
C HIS A 51 -5.59 8.51 19.93
N PRO A 52 -5.23 7.30 19.46
CA PRO A 52 -3.86 7.12 19.03
C PRO A 52 -3.66 7.95 17.78
N THR A 53 -2.80 8.95 17.89
CA THR A 53 -2.31 9.66 16.73
C THR A 53 -1.17 8.84 16.17
N VAL A 54 -1.36 8.32 14.98
CA VAL A 54 -0.32 7.55 14.31
C VAL A 54 0.18 8.36 13.13
N GLU A 55 1.47 8.58 13.09
CA GLU A 55 2.10 9.19 11.94
C GLU A 55 2.19 8.18 10.82
N VAL A 56 1.45 8.42 9.75
CA VAL A 56 1.50 7.54 8.59
C VAL A 56 2.29 8.21 7.47
N GLU A 57 3.00 7.41 6.72
CA GLU A 57 3.74 7.91 5.57
C GLU A 57 2.90 7.91 4.31
N VAL A 58 1.93 7.03 4.24
CA VAL A 58 1.02 6.92 3.10
C VAL A 58 -0.38 6.71 3.66
N SER A 59 -1.31 7.59 3.31
CA SER A 59 -2.70 7.49 3.75
C SER A 59 -3.60 7.21 2.55
N ILE A 60 -4.56 6.32 2.72
CA ILE A 60 -5.57 6.03 1.70
C ILE A 60 -6.98 6.26 2.21
N GLY A 61 -7.12 6.89 3.35
CA GLY A 61 -8.40 7.19 3.96
C GLY A 61 -8.21 7.66 5.39
N VAL A 62 -9.32 7.99 6.03
CA VAL A 62 -9.31 8.50 7.40
C VAL A 62 -8.82 7.45 8.39
N ASP A 63 -9.16 6.19 8.14
CA ASP A 63 -8.91 5.10 9.07
C ASP A 63 -7.96 4.04 8.49
N VAL A 64 -7.26 4.36 7.41
CA VAL A 64 -6.38 3.40 6.74
C VAL A 64 -5.10 4.08 6.28
N GLY A 65 -3.98 3.56 6.67
CA GLY A 65 -2.70 4.10 6.26
C GLY A 65 -1.56 3.09 6.37
N PHE A 66 -0.40 3.51 5.94
CA PHE A 66 0.82 2.69 5.99
C PHE A 66 1.89 3.44 6.77
N ILE A 67 2.56 2.72 7.65
CA ILE A 67 3.71 3.22 8.40
C ILE A 67 4.93 2.39 8.06
N LEU A 68 6.08 3.04 8.08
CA LEU A 68 7.35 2.33 7.89
C LEU A 68 7.83 1.80 9.24
N ASN A 69 8.06 0.50 9.30
CA ASN A 69 8.74 -0.09 10.44
C ASN A 69 10.24 0.03 10.21
N GLU A 70 10.88 0.93 10.94
CA GLU A 70 12.30 1.21 10.76
C GLU A 70 13.22 0.03 11.08
N LYS A 71 12.75 -0.89 11.91
CA LYS A 71 13.52 -2.09 12.26
C LYS A 71 13.57 -3.10 11.12
N THR A 72 12.48 -3.26 10.41
CA THR A 72 12.39 -4.22 9.30
C THR A 72 12.62 -3.58 7.94
N GLY A 73 12.45 -2.27 7.84
CA GLY A 73 12.48 -1.55 6.58
C GLY A 73 11.23 -1.74 5.74
N ALA A 74 10.22 -2.41 6.25
CA ALA A 74 8.99 -2.69 5.52
C ALA A 74 7.82 -1.88 6.07
N TYR A 75 6.85 -1.61 5.19
CA TYR A 75 5.64 -0.91 5.55
C TYR A 75 4.66 -1.85 6.25
N GLU A 76 3.86 -1.28 7.13
CA GLU A 76 2.78 -1.99 7.79
C GLU A 76 1.49 -1.24 7.54
N LEU A 77 0.44 -1.99 7.22
CA LEU A 77 -0.89 -1.42 7.08
C LEU A 77 -1.50 -1.23 8.46
N ILE A 78 -2.06 -0.05 8.71
CA ILE A 78 -2.87 0.20 9.89
C ILE A 78 -4.29 0.50 9.41
N ALA A 79 -5.25 -0.23 9.94
CA ALA A 79 -6.65 -0.05 9.58
C ALA A 79 -7.56 -0.40 10.75
N ASP A 80 -8.70 0.27 10.80
CA ASP A 80 -9.78 -0.08 11.70
C ASP A 80 -10.72 -1.04 10.98
N ARG A 81 -10.85 -2.25 11.50
CA ARG A 81 -11.69 -3.26 10.88
C ARG A 81 -13.18 -2.93 10.93
N GLN A 82 -13.59 -2.14 11.90
CA GLN A 82 -15.01 -1.74 12.03
C GLN A 82 -15.42 -0.71 11.01
N THR A 83 -14.53 0.17 10.63
CA THR A 83 -14.82 1.23 9.67
C THR A 83 -14.32 0.93 8.26
N TRP A 84 -13.73 -0.25 8.07
CA TRP A 84 -13.29 -0.69 6.76
C TRP A 84 -14.49 -0.75 5.81
N ASP A 85 -14.48 0.08 4.78
CA ASP A 85 -15.62 0.29 3.89
C ASP A 85 -15.37 -0.05 2.42
N ARG A 86 -14.33 -0.78 2.15
CA ARG A 86 -14.04 -1.18 0.78
C ARG A 86 -14.81 -2.44 0.40
N ASP A 87 -14.98 -2.64 -0.91
CA ASP A 87 -15.78 -3.74 -1.45
C ASP A 87 -15.22 -5.13 -1.12
N VAL A 88 -13.96 -5.20 -0.74
CA VAL A 88 -13.31 -6.45 -0.39
C VAL A 88 -12.79 -6.40 1.04
N PRO A 89 -12.65 -7.56 1.72
CA PRO A 89 -12.06 -7.59 3.05
C PRO A 89 -10.60 -7.15 3.02
N ILE A 90 -10.08 -6.76 4.19
CA ILE A 90 -8.69 -6.30 4.34
C ILE A 90 -7.70 -7.32 3.76
N GLU A 91 -7.89 -8.58 4.04
CA GLU A 91 -7.01 -9.65 3.58
C GLU A 91 -6.96 -9.72 2.06
N ARG A 92 -8.11 -9.60 1.42
CA ARG A 92 -8.19 -9.61 -0.04
C ARG A 92 -7.58 -8.34 -0.63
N PHE A 93 -7.80 -7.21 0.02
CA PHE A 93 -7.17 -5.95 -0.37
C PHE A 93 -5.64 -6.07 -0.34
N MET A 94 -5.10 -6.69 0.72
CA MET A 94 -3.65 -6.88 0.85
C MET A 94 -3.10 -7.82 -0.23
N GLU A 95 -3.85 -8.84 -0.61
CA GLU A 95 -3.45 -9.71 -1.72
C GLU A 95 -3.36 -8.94 -3.04
N LYS A 96 -4.37 -8.12 -3.32
CA LYS A 96 -4.40 -7.29 -4.52
C LYS A 96 -3.27 -6.27 -4.52
N LEU A 97 -3.03 -5.65 -3.37
CA LEU A 97 -1.96 -4.68 -3.23
C LEU A 97 -0.59 -5.32 -3.46
N THR A 98 -0.35 -6.47 -2.86
CA THR A 98 0.91 -7.20 -3.01
C THR A 98 1.14 -7.57 -4.47
N GLN A 99 0.11 -7.99 -5.16
CA GLN A 99 0.19 -8.31 -6.59
C GLN A 99 0.57 -7.07 -7.41
N GLN A 100 -0.11 -5.95 -7.19
CA GLN A 100 0.18 -4.72 -7.92
C GLN A 100 1.56 -4.17 -7.58
N TYR A 101 1.97 -4.28 -6.33
CA TYR A 101 3.29 -3.87 -5.90
C TYR A 101 4.39 -4.68 -6.62
N ALA A 102 4.25 -5.99 -6.64
CA ALA A 102 5.19 -6.86 -7.35
C ALA A 102 5.26 -6.51 -8.84
N ARG A 103 4.10 -6.22 -9.42
CA ARG A 103 3.99 -5.79 -10.82
C ARG A 103 4.79 -4.51 -11.08
N MET A 104 4.68 -3.54 -10.20
CA MET A 104 5.40 -2.27 -10.34
C MET A 104 6.91 -2.47 -10.26
N LEU A 105 7.37 -3.33 -9.35
CA LEU A 105 8.79 -3.64 -9.22
C LEU A 105 9.34 -4.34 -10.46
N ILE A 106 8.58 -5.28 -10.99
CA ILE A 106 8.98 -6.02 -12.20
C ILE A 106 9.06 -5.08 -13.40
N HIS A 107 8.06 -4.21 -13.56
CA HIS A 107 8.06 -3.23 -14.65
C HIS A 107 9.30 -2.35 -14.58
N ARG A 108 9.62 -1.84 -13.39
CA ARG A 108 10.78 -1.00 -13.18
C ARG A 108 12.07 -1.73 -13.54
N GLU A 109 12.22 -2.94 -13.06
CA GLU A 109 13.44 -3.73 -13.29
C GLU A 109 13.61 -4.10 -14.77
N VAL A 110 12.53 -4.48 -15.42
CA VAL A 110 12.54 -4.82 -16.84
C VAL A 110 12.98 -3.61 -17.68
N GLU A 111 12.42 -2.45 -17.38
CA GLU A 111 12.78 -1.22 -18.11
C GLU A 111 14.23 -0.81 -17.85
N GLU A 112 14.71 -0.90 -16.62
CA GLU A 112 16.08 -0.58 -16.25
C GLU A 112 17.10 -1.48 -16.96
N LYS A 113 16.73 -2.72 -17.24
CA LYS A 113 17.59 -3.69 -17.94
C LYS A 113 17.49 -3.63 -19.45
N GLY A 114 16.72 -2.67 -19.98
CA GLY A 114 16.60 -2.47 -21.42
C GLY A 114 15.63 -3.40 -22.12
N PHE A 115 14.66 -3.95 -21.38
CA PHE A 115 13.58 -4.73 -21.95
C PHE A 115 12.31 -3.89 -22.03
N GLN A 116 11.43 -4.23 -22.95
CA GLN A 116 10.08 -3.68 -22.97
C GLN A 116 9.07 -4.79 -22.74
N ILE A 117 7.97 -4.44 -22.10
CA ILE A 117 6.89 -5.38 -21.84
C ILE A 117 5.99 -5.43 -23.06
N GLU A 118 5.85 -6.61 -23.66
CA GLU A 118 4.98 -6.81 -24.82
C GLU A 118 3.60 -7.29 -24.43
N GLU A 119 3.54 -8.22 -23.51
CA GLU A 119 2.27 -8.75 -23.01
C GLU A 119 2.32 -8.95 -21.52
N GLU A 120 1.20 -8.76 -20.87
CA GLU A 120 1.05 -8.95 -19.46
C GLU A 120 -0.37 -9.43 -19.16
N TRP A 121 -0.50 -10.45 -18.34
CA TRP A 121 -1.82 -10.91 -17.90
C TRP A 121 -1.77 -11.52 -16.52
N GLU A 122 -2.92 -11.45 -15.84
CA GLU A 122 -3.09 -12.01 -14.52
C GLU A 122 -3.52 -13.46 -14.62
N MET A 123 -2.94 -14.28 -13.75
CA MET A 123 -3.27 -15.69 -13.65
C MET A 123 -4.29 -15.91 -12.52
N ASP A 124 -4.99 -17.03 -12.55
CA ASP A 124 -6.02 -17.37 -11.56
C ASP A 124 -5.47 -17.46 -10.13
N ASN A 125 -4.19 -17.71 -9.97
CA ASN A 125 -3.54 -17.83 -8.67
C ASN A 125 -2.95 -16.51 -8.15
N ASN A 126 -3.42 -15.37 -8.69
CA ASN A 126 -2.93 -14.02 -8.37
C ASN A 126 -1.48 -13.76 -8.81
N SER A 127 -0.89 -14.62 -9.63
CA SER A 127 0.39 -14.32 -10.23
C SER A 127 0.21 -13.52 -11.52
N ILE A 128 1.30 -12.90 -11.97
CA ILE A 128 1.32 -12.11 -13.20
C ILE A 128 2.36 -12.71 -14.13
N GLU A 129 1.98 -12.94 -15.37
CA GLU A 129 2.92 -13.34 -16.41
C GLU A 129 3.24 -12.16 -17.32
N LEU A 130 4.51 -12.02 -17.64
CA LEU A 130 4.99 -10.98 -18.54
C LEU A 130 5.75 -11.60 -19.69
N THR A 131 5.48 -11.10 -20.88
CA THR A 131 6.32 -11.35 -22.05
C THR A 131 7.11 -10.10 -22.34
N VAL A 132 8.43 -10.23 -22.38
CA VAL A 132 9.31 -9.08 -22.57
C VAL A 132 10.17 -9.27 -23.80
N SER A 133 10.56 -8.18 -24.43
CA SER A 133 11.51 -8.19 -25.51
C SER A 133 12.62 -7.18 -25.22
N ARG A 134 13.77 -7.43 -25.79
CA ARG A 134 14.92 -6.57 -25.56
C ARG A 134 14.86 -5.35 -26.46
N TRP A 135 15.23 -4.20 -25.90
CA TRP A 135 15.44 -3.01 -26.72
C TRP A 135 16.58 -3.25 -27.70
N THR A 136 16.33 -2.99 -28.95
CA THR A 136 17.36 -3.10 -30.02
C THR A 136 17.73 -1.76 -30.56
#